data_f811f0528fcc2be07c0c0e02aff08fc7
#
_entry.id   f811f0528fcc2be07c0c0e02aff08fc7
#
_cell.length_a   1.000
_cell.length_b   1.000
_cell.length_c   1.000
_cell.angle_alpha   90.00
_cell.angle_beta   90.00
_cell.angle_gamma   90.00
#
_symmetry.space_group_name_H-M   'P 1'
#
loop_
_entity.id
_entity.type
_entity.pdbx_description
1 polymer ?
#
loop_
_entity_poly.entity_id
_entity_poly.type
_entity_poly.pdbx_seq_one_letter_code
_entity_poly.pdbx_strand_id
1 'polypeptide(L)'
;EGPQKAEMTLSVDGVEAKTSQTGDGPVDASFNCIKALVEHSARLQLYQVHAVTEGTDAQATVSVRLEEDGRIVTGQSADTDTVVASVRAYIHALNRLLVRREKGGTDKREISYKDVG
;
A
#
# COMPACT_ATOMS: atom_id res chain seq x y z
N GLU A 1 2.81 5.38 25.52
CA GLU A 1 2.49 5.58 24.15
C GLU A 1 1.29 4.78 23.73
N GLY A 2 0.44 5.33 23.00
CA GLY A 2 -0.71 4.66 22.47
C GLY A 2 -0.43 4.12 21.06
N PRO A 3 -1.47 3.60 20.40
CA PRO A 3 -1.33 3.16 19.01
C PRO A 3 -0.95 4.32 18.11
N GLN A 4 -0.18 4.02 17.09
CA GLN A 4 0.20 5.01 16.10
C GLN A 4 -1.01 5.35 15.23
N LYS A 5 -1.10 6.60 14.83
CA LYS A 5 -2.19 7.10 14.01
C LYS A 5 -1.64 7.54 12.66
N ALA A 6 -2.36 7.22 11.60
CA ALA A 6 -2.04 7.69 10.26
C ALA A 6 -3.27 8.30 9.63
N GLU A 7 -3.04 9.32 8.82
CA GLU A 7 -4.08 9.90 7.96
C GLU A 7 -3.66 9.67 6.52
N MET A 8 -4.61 9.33 5.67
CA MET A 8 -4.29 9.01 4.28
C MET A 8 -5.37 9.50 3.35
N THR A 9 -4.94 10.00 2.20
CA THR A 9 -5.83 10.35 1.10
C THR A 9 -5.45 9.49 -0.09
N LEU A 10 -6.42 8.78 -0.65
CA LEU A 10 -6.24 8.00 -1.87
C LEU A 10 -7.24 8.46 -2.90
N SER A 11 -6.89 8.27 -4.16
CA SER A 11 -7.84 8.41 -5.26
C SER A 11 -8.18 7.00 -5.75
N VAL A 12 -9.45 6.67 -5.76
CA VAL A 12 -9.95 5.40 -6.29
C VAL A 12 -10.86 5.74 -7.46
N ASP A 13 -10.43 5.38 -8.65
CA ASP A 13 -11.14 5.70 -9.91
C ASP A 13 -11.39 7.21 -10.06
N GLY A 14 -10.41 8.01 -9.66
CA GLY A 14 -10.50 9.46 -9.78
C GLY A 14 -11.24 10.16 -8.66
N VAL A 15 -11.80 9.41 -7.71
CA VAL A 15 -12.54 9.98 -6.58
C VAL A 15 -11.64 9.94 -5.35
N GLU A 16 -11.37 11.10 -4.77
CA GLU A 16 -10.54 11.18 -3.56
C GLU A 16 -11.32 10.80 -2.33
N ALA A 17 -10.68 10.03 -1.48
CA ALA A 17 -11.23 9.63 -0.19
C ALA A 17 -10.14 9.74 0.86
N LYS A 18 -10.53 10.08 2.07
CA LYS A 18 -9.61 10.32 3.18
C LYS A 18 -10.06 9.54 4.40
N THR A 19 -9.10 9.01 5.14
CA THR A 19 -9.37 8.33 6.40
C THR A 19 -8.25 8.54 7.40
N SER A 20 -8.55 8.26 8.67
CA SER A 20 -7.59 8.26 9.75
C SER A 20 -7.75 6.93 10.48
N GLN A 21 -6.66 6.19 10.64
CA GLN A 21 -6.69 4.87 11.29
C GLN A 21 -5.51 4.75 12.26
N THR A 22 -5.62 3.81 13.17
CA THR A 22 -4.55 3.50 14.11
C THR A 22 -3.96 2.14 13.78
N GLY A 23 -2.78 1.86 14.32
CA GLY A 23 -2.10 0.59 14.18
C GLY A 23 -0.96 0.50 15.18
N ASP A 24 -0.25 -0.62 15.16
CA ASP A 24 0.85 -0.88 16.10
C ASP A 24 2.11 -0.08 15.76
N GLY A 25 2.17 0.44 14.57
CA GLY A 25 3.25 1.30 14.12
C GLY A 25 2.78 2.11 12.92
N PRO A 26 3.63 3.03 12.41
CA PRO A 26 3.20 3.90 11.31
C PRO A 26 2.88 3.14 10.02
N VAL A 27 3.60 2.06 9.74
CA VAL A 27 3.31 1.24 8.55
C VAL A 27 2.00 0.49 8.74
N ASP A 28 1.79 -0.11 9.91
CA ASP A 28 0.55 -0.84 10.20
C ASP A 28 -0.66 0.10 10.15
N ALA A 29 -0.54 1.28 10.74
CA ALA A 29 -1.60 2.29 10.70
C ALA A 29 -1.90 2.71 9.26
N SER A 30 -0.86 2.89 8.44
CA SER A 30 -1.02 3.27 7.04
C SER A 30 -1.68 2.16 6.22
N PHE A 31 -1.31 0.91 6.46
CA PHE A 31 -1.96 -0.22 5.77
C PHE A 31 -3.43 -0.32 6.17
N ASN A 32 -3.75 -0.03 7.43
CA ASN A 32 -5.14 0.01 7.88
C ASN A 32 -5.94 1.12 7.18
N CYS A 33 -5.29 2.24 6.86
CA CYS A 33 -5.91 3.28 6.04
C CYS A 33 -6.28 2.76 4.65
N ILE A 34 -5.37 2.03 4.02
CA ILE A 34 -5.64 1.46 2.68
C ILE A 34 -6.82 0.51 2.75
N LYS A 35 -6.85 -0.36 3.78
CA LYS A 35 -7.96 -1.31 3.95
C LYS A 35 -9.29 -0.61 4.18
N ALA A 36 -9.28 0.54 4.85
CA ALA A 36 -10.49 1.31 5.10
C ALA A 36 -11.01 2.01 3.85
N LEU A 37 -10.11 2.46 2.97
CA LEU A 37 -10.47 3.22 1.78
C LEU A 37 -10.75 2.34 0.57
N VAL A 38 -10.13 1.15 0.52
CA VAL A 38 -10.27 0.25 -0.62
C VAL A 38 -10.73 -1.10 -0.11
N GLU A 39 -11.96 -1.46 -0.43
CA GLU A 39 -12.49 -2.75 -0.04
C GLU A 39 -11.80 -3.85 -0.84
N HIS A 40 -11.16 -4.76 -0.13
CA HIS A 40 -10.51 -5.91 -0.74
C HIS A 40 -10.34 -7.02 0.31
N SER A 41 -10.18 -8.23 -0.16
CA SER A 41 -9.96 -9.40 0.71
C SER A 41 -8.54 -9.92 0.59
N ALA A 42 -7.64 -9.14 0.01
CA ALA A 42 -6.24 -9.54 -0.12
C ALA A 42 -5.55 -9.60 1.24
N ARG A 43 -4.70 -10.59 1.41
CA ARG A 43 -3.91 -10.78 2.62
C ARG A 43 -2.46 -10.42 2.34
N LEU A 44 -1.83 -9.78 3.31
CA LEU A 44 -0.41 -9.46 3.24
C LEU A 44 0.39 -10.73 3.51
N GLN A 45 1.06 -11.26 2.49
CA GLN A 45 1.90 -12.44 2.62
C GLN A 45 3.34 -12.11 2.95
N LEU A 46 3.83 -11.00 2.45
CA LEU A 46 5.23 -10.63 2.61
C LEU A 46 5.35 -9.12 2.66
N TYR A 47 6.16 -8.66 3.58
CA TYR A 47 6.56 -7.26 3.68
C TYR A 47 8.05 -7.25 3.98
N GLN A 48 8.83 -6.74 3.05
CA GLN A 48 10.29 -6.68 3.20
C GLN A 48 10.80 -5.28 2.91
N VAL A 49 11.70 -4.83 3.75
CA VAL A 49 12.36 -3.54 3.57
C VAL A 49 13.85 -3.82 3.35
N HIS A 50 14.38 -3.30 2.25
CA HIS A 50 15.79 -3.36 1.94
C HIS A 50 16.33 -1.95 1.88
N ALA A 51 17.31 -1.65 2.73
CA ALA A 51 17.95 -0.35 2.69
C ALA A 51 19.03 -0.36 1.60
N VAL A 52 18.92 0.56 0.66
CA VAL A 52 19.99 0.79 -0.31
C VAL A 52 20.70 2.04 0.15
N THR A 53 21.91 1.89 0.68
CA THR A 53 22.58 2.96 1.36
C THR A 53 23.90 3.30 0.69
N GLU A 54 23.85 3.74 -0.53
CA GLU A 54 25.06 4.27 -1.15
C GLU A 54 24.82 5.71 -1.53
N GLY A 55 25.72 6.59 -1.08
CA GLY A 55 25.63 7.99 -1.38
C GLY A 55 24.77 8.76 -0.39
N THR A 56 24.39 9.96 -0.78
CA THR A 56 23.67 10.88 0.11
C THR A 56 22.15 10.71 0.05
N ASP A 57 21.66 9.97 -0.91
CA ASP A 57 20.22 9.76 -1.09
C ASP A 57 19.85 8.31 -0.79
N ALA A 58 20.08 7.90 0.46
CA ALA A 58 19.72 6.56 0.89
C ALA A 58 18.22 6.36 0.80
N GLN A 59 17.81 5.33 0.08
CA GLN A 59 16.39 4.98 -0.07
C GLN A 59 16.15 3.59 0.48
N ALA A 60 14.95 3.39 1.01
CA ALA A 60 14.47 2.07 1.35
C ALA A 60 13.67 1.54 0.17
N THR A 61 13.97 0.32 -0.25
CA THR A 61 13.16 -0.40 -1.23
C THR A 61 12.25 -1.34 -0.46
N VAL A 62 10.95 -1.25 -0.73
CA VAL A 62 9.96 -2.08 -0.04
C VAL A 62 9.30 -2.99 -1.05
N SER A 63 9.16 -4.26 -0.67
CA SER A 63 8.43 -5.26 -1.43
C SER A 63 7.23 -5.71 -0.61
N VAL A 64 6.07 -5.73 -1.24
CA VAL A 64 4.82 -6.19 -0.63
C VAL A 64 4.25 -7.28 -1.51
N ARG A 65 3.88 -8.39 -0.90
CA ARG A 65 3.20 -9.49 -1.60
C ARG A 65 1.81 -9.65 -1.02
N LEU A 66 0.81 -9.59 -1.89
CA LEU A 66 -0.58 -9.80 -1.52
C LEU A 66 -1.12 -11.05 -2.18
N GLU A 67 -2.03 -11.71 -1.48
CA GLU A 67 -2.69 -12.91 -2.00
C GLU A 67 -4.20 -12.76 -1.81
N GLU A 68 -4.94 -13.09 -2.86
CA GLU A 68 -6.40 -13.10 -2.81
C GLU A 68 -6.92 -14.26 -3.67
N ASP A 69 -7.62 -15.19 -3.04
CA ASP A 69 -8.22 -16.35 -3.73
C ASP A 69 -7.20 -17.12 -4.57
N GLY A 70 -6.00 -17.33 -4.01
CA GLY A 70 -4.94 -18.06 -4.68
C GLY A 70 -4.14 -17.23 -5.68
N ARG A 71 -4.52 -16.00 -5.91
CA ARG A 71 -3.77 -15.07 -6.78
C ARG A 71 -2.75 -14.32 -5.96
N ILE A 72 -1.52 -14.33 -6.43
CA ILE A 72 -0.41 -13.69 -5.73
C ILE A 72 0.15 -12.59 -6.62
N VAL A 73 0.30 -11.41 -6.06
CA VAL A 73 0.91 -10.26 -6.75
C VAL A 73 1.98 -9.66 -5.85
N THR A 74 2.99 -9.06 -6.46
CA THR A 74 4.05 -8.36 -5.75
C THR A 74 4.09 -6.92 -6.24
N GLY A 75 4.22 -6.00 -5.29
CA GLY A 75 4.44 -4.59 -5.57
C GLY A 75 5.73 -4.14 -4.93
N GLN A 76 6.40 -3.18 -5.55
CA GLN A 76 7.66 -2.63 -5.04
C GLN A 76 7.66 -1.14 -5.20
N SER A 77 8.34 -0.48 -4.28
CA SER A 77 8.57 0.96 -4.37
C SER A 77 9.81 1.31 -3.57
N ALA A 78 10.40 2.45 -3.89
CA ALA A 78 11.55 2.98 -3.17
C ALA A 78 11.31 4.45 -2.83
N ASP A 79 11.73 4.85 -1.64
CA ASP A 79 11.61 6.22 -1.20
C ASP A 79 12.56 6.44 -0.03
N THR A 80 12.96 7.69 0.20
CA THR A 80 13.74 8.03 1.39
C THR A 80 12.92 7.86 2.66
N ASP A 81 11.61 7.99 2.57
CA ASP A 81 10.68 7.74 3.68
C ASP A 81 10.15 6.30 3.56
N THR A 82 10.49 5.47 4.55
CA THR A 82 10.10 4.05 4.55
C THR A 82 8.59 3.87 4.58
N VAL A 83 7.87 4.76 5.27
CA VAL A 83 6.40 4.66 5.33
C VAL A 83 5.80 4.93 3.96
N VAL A 84 6.28 5.96 3.27
CA VAL A 84 5.84 6.29 1.91
C VAL A 84 6.15 5.14 0.95
N ALA A 85 7.37 4.59 1.03
CA ALA A 85 7.76 3.45 0.19
C ALA A 85 6.83 2.25 0.44
N SER A 86 6.51 1.99 1.72
CA SER A 86 5.64 0.88 2.11
C SER A 86 4.23 1.04 1.55
N VAL A 87 3.66 2.24 1.68
CA VAL A 87 2.32 2.55 1.17
C VAL A 87 2.28 2.38 -0.34
N ARG A 88 3.26 2.93 -1.04
CA ARG A 88 3.31 2.83 -2.50
C ARG A 88 3.49 1.40 -2.98
N ALA A 89 4.30 0.61 -2.27
CA ALA A 89 4.48 -0.80 -2.62
C ALA A 89 3.17 -1.59 -2.45
N TYR A 90 2.44 -1.32 -1.37
CA TYR A 90 1.15 -1.96 -1.15
C TYR A 90 0.15 -1.58 -2.24
N ILE A 91 0.06 -0.30 -2.57
CA ILE A 91 -0.84 0.19 -3.61
C ILE A 91 -0.45 -0.37 -4.97
N HIS A 92 0.85 -0.48 -5.25
CA HIS A 92 1.34 -1.09 -6.49
C HIS A 92 0.85 -2.54 -6.59
N ALA A 93 1.00 -3.32 -5.52
CA ALA A 93 0.51 -4.69 -5.49
C ALA A 93 -1.00 -4.76 -5.65
N LEU A 94 -1.72 -3.88 -4.96
CA LEU A 94 -3.18 -3.85 -5.00
C LEU A 94 -3.70 -3.52 -6.41
N ASN A 95 -3.09 -2.56 -7.08
CA ASN A 95 -3.45 -2.22 -8.46
C ASN A 95 -3.22 -3.40 -9.40
N ARG A 96 -2.13 -4.15 -9.20
CA ARG A 96 -1.86 -5.35 -10.00
C ARG A 96 -2.91 -6.43 -9.75
N LEU A 97 -3.37 -6.55 -8.52
CA LEU A 97 -4.42 -7.50 -8.17
C LEU A 97 -5.74 -7.13 -8.85
N LEU A 98 -6.10 -5.84 -8.84
CA LEU A 98 -7.33 -5.35 -9.46
C LEU A 98 -7.30 -5.53 -10.98
N VAL A 99 -6.15 -5.31 -11.63
CA VAL A 99 -6.00 -5.56 -13.06
C VAL A 99 -6.24 -7.03 -13.37
N ARG A 100 -5.76 -7.94 -12.53
CA ARG A 100 -6.00 -9.37 -12.73
C ARG A 100 -7.47 -9.72 -12.57
N ARG A 101 -8.18 -9.07 -11.64
CA ARG A 101 -9.63 -9.25 -11.52
C ARG A 101 -10.35 -8.79 -12.76
N GLU A 102 -9.89 -7.70 -13.35
CA GLU A 102 -10.51 -7.14 -14.54
C GLU A 102 -10.49 -8.13 -15.71
N LYS A 103 -9.42 -8.90 -15.84
CA LYS A 103 -9.33 -9.92 -16.89
C LYS A 103 -10.32 -11.07 -16.70
N GLY A 104 -10.74 -11.33 -15.47
CA GLY A 104 -11.70 -12.37 -15.17
C GLY A 104 -13.02 -11.86 -14.62
N GLY A 105 -13.24 -10.55 -14.61
CA GLY A 105 -14.41 -9.95 -14.00
C GLY A 105 -14.61 -8.51 -14.45
N THR A 106 -15.35 -7.76 -13.65
CA THR A 106 -15.76 -6.39 -13.99
C THR A 106 -15.12 -5.32 -13.11
N ASP A 107 -14.23 -5.71 -12.21
CA ASP A 107 -13.60 -4.73 -11.30
C ASP A 107 -12.52 -3.96 -12.05
N LYS A 108 -12.74 -2.66 -12.21
CA LYS A 108 -11.85 -1.77 -12.96
C LYS A 108 -11.27 -0.68 -12.07
N ARG A 109 -11.27 -0.88 -10.76
CA ARG A 109 -10.78 0.14 -9.85
C ARG A 109 -9.29 0.37 -10.07
N GLU A 110 -8.92 1.63 -10.05
CA GLU A 110 -7.53 2.06 -10.07
C GLU A 110 -7.27 2.95 -8.86
N ILE A 111 -6.20 2.66 -8.16
CA ILE A 111 -5.87 3.33 -6.93
C ILE A 111 -4.61 4.17 -7.11
N SER A 112 -4.67 5.41 -6.72
CA SER A 112 -3.54 6.31 -6.71
C SER A 112 -3.32 6.86 -5.31
N TYR A 113 -2.08 6.80 -4.86
CA TYR A 113 -1.68 7.39 -3.60
C TYR A 113 -1.62 8.91 -3.74
N LYS A 114 -2.25 9.62 -2.83
CA LYS A 114 -2.21 11.08 -2.80
C LYS A 114 -1.37 11.60 -1.67
N ASP A 115 -1.59 11.10 -0.46
CA ASP A 115 -0.89 11.62 0.70
C ASP A 115 -0.98 10.68 1.88
N VAL A 116 0.10 10.63 2.65
CA VAL A 116 0.20 9.96 3.93
C VAL A 116 0.67 10.99 4.95
N GLY A 117 -0.14 11.18 5.99
CA GLY A 117 0.20 12.16 7.01
C GLY A 117 0.18 11.67 8.42
#